data_8729091f1bca8fe84de6f1d0b6e92b4a
#
_entry.id   8729091f1bca8fe84de6f1d0b6e92b4a
#
_cell.length_a   1.000
_cell.length_b   1.000
_cell.length_c   1.000
_cell.angle_alpha   90.00
_cell.angle_beta   90.00
_cell.angle_gamma   90.00
#
_symmetry.space_group_name_H-M   'P 1'
#
loop_
_entity.id
_entity.type
_entity.pdbx_description
1 polymer ?
#
loop_
_entity_poly.entity_id
_entity_poly.type
_entity_poly.pdbx_seq_one_letter_code
_entity_poly.pdbx_strand_id
1 'polypeptide(L)'
;MLAENTVLTGRRAITRSYAKINLTLDVLSKRENGYHDIKMIMQTVSLFDLILVDKTHRGISISTNLPYLPCNEKNIAYKAADAFFKATGICGGAKIVIHKNIPVAAGLAGGSGNCAAVLTAINMLHGNPLSNDELMHIGASLGADVPYCFDGSTQLAEGIGEILKPLSPMPNAYILLVKPPINVSTALIYEQIDNAPIEIRPDTDGMIDSLNNNDLYGIADRLCNVMENVTAKMYPIVGGIKTKMIMNGAVNAVMSGSGPTVFGIFDDFEKAKKSADSFAYQFKDVFLTQVLN
;
A
#
# COMPACT_ATOMS: atom_id res chain seq x y z
N MET A 1 10.40 7.90 6.71
CA MET A 1 9.06 7.74 7.37
C MET A 1 9.02 6.61 8.40
N LEU A 2 9.31 5.33 8.09
CA LEU A 2 9.18 4.23 9.07
C LEU A 2 10.14 4.38 10.26
N ALA A 3 11.41 4.70 10.03
CA ALA A 3 12.38 4.88 11.11
C ALA A 3 11.96 5.99 12.11
N GLU A 4 11.43 7.10 11.61
CA GLU A 4 10.95 8.24 12.42
C GLU A 4 9.69 7.90 13.21
N ASN A 5 8.86 6.99 12.69
CA ASN A 5 7.63 6.51 13.32
C ASN A 5 7.85 5.29 14.22
N THR A 6 9.11 4.83 14.38
CA THR A 6 9.47 3.69 15.21
C THR A 6 9.97 4.14 16.57
N VAL A 7 9.27 3.76 17.63
CA VAL A 7 9.63 4.05 19.01
C VAL A 7 10.30 2.82 19.62
N LEU A 8 11.51 2.99 20.16
CA LEU A 8 12.21 1.96 20.90
C LEU A 8 11.95 2.08 22.42
N THR A 9 11.60 0.98 23.05
CA THR A 9 11.41 0.88 24.50
C THR A 9 12.12 -0.35 25.00
N GLY A 10 13.38 -0.19 25.43
CA GLY A 10 14.23 -1.30 25.85
C GLY A 10 14.46 -2.32 24.74
N ARG A 11 13.85 -3.51 24.87
CA ARG A 11 13.96 -4.61 23.89
C ARG A 11 12.80 -4.66 22.89
N ARG A 12 11.95 -3.64 22.88
CA ARG A 12 10.75 -3.54 22.02
C ARG A 12 10.85 -2.37 21.08
N ALA A 13 10.43 -2.58 19.84
CA ALA A 13 10.13 -1.55 18.87
C ALA A 13 8.61 -1.54 18.58
N ILE A 14 8.04 -0.35 18.46
CA ILE A 14 6.64 -0.12 18.09
C ILE A 14 6.64 0.80 16.91
N THR A 15 6.00 0.40 15.81
CA THR A 15 5.94 1.19 14.59
C THR A 15 4.57 1.12 13.92
N ARG A 16 4.21 2.14 13.14
CA ARG A 16 3.03 2.18 12.30
C ARG A 16 3.40 1.85 10.86
N SER A 17 2.71 0.89 10.28
CA SER A 17 2.84 0.50 8.88
C SER A 17 1.65 1.06 8.12
N TYR A 18 1.86 2.13 7.35
CA TYR A 18 0.80 2.85 6.66
C TYR A 18 0.36 2.19 5.36
N ALA A 19 -0.90 2.40 4.99
CA ALA A 19 -1.45 2.00 3.70
C ALA A 19 -1.02 2.97 2.60
N LYS A 20 -1.07 2.51 1.35
CA LYS A 20 -0.91 3.34 0.16
C LYS A 20 -2.12 3.24 -0.76
N ILE A 21 -2.29 4.24 -1.59
CA ILE A 21 -3.17 4.23 -2.76
C ILE A 21 -2.35 4.49 -4.02
N ASN A 22 -2.90 4.20 -5.20
CA ASN A 22 -2.29 4.54 -6.48
C ASN A 22 -3.07 5.68 -7.13
N LEU A 23 -2.48 6.87 -7.23
CA LEU A 23 -3.09 8.02 -7.93
C LEU A 23 -3.14 7.72 -9.44
N THR A 24 -2.05 7.16 -9.98
CA THR A 24 -2.00 6.59 -11.32
C THR A 24 -1.43 5.18 -11.25
N LEU A 25 -1.84 4.30 -12.18
CA LEU A 25 -1.21 3.01 -12.41
C LEU A 25 -1.34 2.63 -13.89
N ASP A 26 -0.20 2.52 -14.57
CA ASP A 26 -0.09 2.02 -15.93
C ASP A 26 0.68 0.69 -15.97
N VAL A 27 0.29 -0.20 -16.87
CA VAL A 27 0.99 -1.44 -17.21
C VAL A 27 1.55 -1.26 -18.62
N LEU A 28 2.89 -1.22 -18.74
CA LEU A 28 3.57 -0.81 -19.98
C LEU A 28 3.83 -2.00 -20.89
N SER A 29 4.59 -2.98 -20.39
CA SER A 29 5.02 -4.14 -21.17
C SER A 29 5.23 -5.36 -20.30
N LYS A 30 5.10 -6.54 -20.90
CA LYS A 30 5.44 -7.80 -20.25
C LYS A 30 6.90 -8.14 -20.50
N ARG A 31 7.62 -8.50 -19.44
CA ARG A 31 9.01 -8.96 -19.50
C ARG A 31 9.06 -10.45 -19.80
N GLU A 32 10.22 -10.93 -20.28
CA GLU A 32 10.47 -12.36 -20.55
C GLU A 32 10.35 -13.25 -19.28
N ASN A 33 10.62 -12.67 -18.11
CA ASN A 33 10.49 -13.35 -16.80
C ASN A 33 9.05 -13.42 -16.27
N GLY A 34 8.05 -12.94 -17.04
CA GLY A 34 6.63 -12.95 -16.69
C GLY A 34 6.14 -11.78 -15.86
N TYR A 35 7.04 -10.92 -15.35
CA TYR A 35 6.65 -9.65 -14.72
C TYR A 35 6.28 -8.61 -15.77
N HIS A 36 5.63 -7.53 -15.31
CA HIS A 36 5.28 -6.39 -16.16
C HIS A 36 6.05 -5.15 -15.73
N ASP A 37 6.49 -4.37 -16.70
CA ASP A 37 6.92 -3.01 -16.47
C ASP A 37 5.69 -2.17 -16.16
N ILE A 38 5.78 -1.40 -15.09
CA ILE A 38 4.71 -0.52 -14.63
C ILE A 38 5.24 0.90 -14.46
N LYS A 39 4.32 1.88 -14.54
CA LYS A 39 4.56 3.27 -14.17
C LYS A 39 3.38 3.74 -13.33
N MET A 40 3.64 4.07 -12.07
CA MET A 40 2.56 4.45 -11.15
C MET A 40 3.00 5.55 -10.19
N ILE A 41 2.05 6.36 -9.76
CA ILE A 41 2.25 7.30 -8.66
C ILE A 41 1.51 6.79 -7.43
N MET A 42 2.28 6.56 -6.36
CA MET A 42 1.78 6.09 -5.09
C MET A 42 1.70 7.22 -4.07
N GLN A 43 0.67 7.17 -3.21
CA GLN A 43 0.47 8.09 -2.12
C GLN A 43 0.18 7.33 -0.82
N THR A 44 0.88 7.68 0.26
CA THR A 44 0.60 7.15 1.59
C THR A 44 -0.65 7.81 2.19
N VAL A 45 -1.44 7.02 2.90
CA VAL A 45 -2.62 7.49 3.65
C VAL A 45 -2.51 7.11 5.12
N SER A 46 -3.21 7.84 6.00
CA SER A 46 -3.06 7.70 7.46
C SER A 46 -3.67 6.42 8.08
N LEU A 47 -4.32 5.56 7.28
CA LEU A 47 -4.71 4.22 7.73
C LEU A 47 -3.47 3.36 7.94
N PHE A 48 -3.33 2.69 9.10
CA PHE A 48 -2.12 1.92 9.43
C PHE A 48 -2.41 0.65 10.21
N ASP A 49 -1.49 -0.31 10.09
CA ASP A 49 -1.33 -1.44 10.99
C ASP A 49 -0.34 -1.07 12.10
N LEU A 50 -0.56 -1.56 13.32
CA LEU A 50 0.39 -1.40 14.41
C LEU A 50 1.26 -2.65 14.53
N ILE A 51 2.56 -2.46 14.47
CA ILE A 51 3.58 -3.51 14.52
C ILE A 51 4.38 -3.38 15.81
N LEU A 52 4.41 -4.44 16.61
CA LEU A 52 5.27 -4.54 17.78
C LEU A 52 6.28 -5.65 17.53
N VAL A 53 7.56 -5.37 17.78
CA VAL A 53 8.64 -6.34 17.65
C VAL A 53 9.43 -6.38 18.96
N ASP A 54 9.45 -7.53 19.61
CA ASP A 54 10.31 -7.79 20.77
C ASP A 54 11.55 -8.56 20.35
N LYS A 55 12.73 -8.07 20.70
CA LYS A 55 14.00 -8.78 20.53
C LYS A 55 14.04 -9.98 21.48
N THR A 56 14.26 -11.18 20.94
CA THR A 56 14.37 -12.42 21.68
C THR A 56 15.75 -13.04 21.53
N HIS A 57 16.07 -14.07 22.35
CA HIS A 57 17.35 -14.74 22.24
C HIS A 57 17.48 -15.65 21.01
N ARG A 58 16.37 -16.22 20.54
CA ARG A 58 16.34 -17.11 19.36
C ARG A 58 14.93 -17.29 18.84
N GLY A 59 14.85 -17.67 17.57
CA GLY A 59 13.60 -18.03 16.91
C GLY A 59 12.75 -16.82 16.54
N ILE A 60 11.84 -17.02 15.59
CA ILE A 60 10.89 -16.02 15.12
C ILE A 60 9.48 -16.53 15.45
N SER A 61 8.69 -15.70 16.11
CA SER A 61 7.28 -15.94 16.35
C SER A 61 6.45 -14.76 15.90
N ILE A 62 5.27 -15.03 15.37
CA ILE A 62 4.35 -14.00 14.88
C ILE A 62 2.94 -14.28 15.37
N SER A 63 2.20 -13.23 15.68
CA SER A 63 0.78 -13.28 16.01
C SER A 63 0.04 -12.10 15.40
N THR A 64 -1.23 -12.28 15.09
CA THR A 64 -2.10 -11.24 14.53
C THR A 64 -3.47 -11.27 15.19
N ASN A 65 -4.22 -10.17 15.08
CA ASN A 65 -5.64 -10.11 15.50
C ASN A 65 -6.60 -10.76 14.49
N LEU A 66 -6.10 -11.22 13.32
CA LEU A 66 -6.91 -11.89 12.30
C LEU A 66 -6.59 -13.39 12.25
N PRO A 67 -7.47 -14.27 12.74
CA PRO A 67 -7.16 -15.70 12.91
C PRO A 67 -6.92 -16.46 11.60
N TYR A 68 -7.34 -15.90 10.46
CA TYR A 68 -7.11 -16.50 9.14
C TYR A 68 -5.77 -16.14 8.50
N LEU A 69 -5.02 -15.18 9.07
CA LEU A 69 -3.68 -14.87 8.60
C LEU A 69 -2.65 -15.87 9.11
N PRO A 70 -1.72 -16.35 8.25
CA PRO A 70 -0.69 -17.27 8.69
C PRO A 70 0.23 -16.62 9.73
N CYS A 71 0.51 -17.36 10.81
CA CYS A 71 1.44 -16.97 11.87
C CYS A 71 2.73 -17.82 11.81
N ASN A 72 3.24 -18.09 10.61
CA ASN A 72 4.42 -18.87 10.31
C ASN A 72 5.19 -18.27 9.11
N GLU A 73 6.12 -19.05 8.53
CA GLU A 73 6.94 -18.67 7.37
C GLU A 73 6.19 -18.28 6.11
N LYS A 74 4.89 -18.52 6.04
CA LYS A 74 4.05 -18.02 4.92
C LYS A 74 3.73 -16.53 5.06
N ASN A 75 3.87 -15.96 6.25
CA ASN A 75 3.65 -14.54 6.48
C ASN A 75 4.88 -13.73 6.03
N ILE A 76 4.67 -12.68 5.23
CA ILE A 76 5.77 -11.85 4.72
C ILE A 76 6.55 -11.14 5.84
N ALA A 77 5.93 -10.79 6.95
CA ALA A 77 6.58 -10.21 8.12
C ALA A 77 7.51 -11.21 8.83
N TYR A 78 7.16 -12.51 8.84
CA TYR A 78 8.06 -13.57 9.29
C TYR A 78 9.26 -13.68 8.36
N LYS A 79 9.03 -13.70 7.04
CA LYS A 79 10.10 -13.74 6.03
C LYS A 79 11.05 -12.55 6.15
N ALA A 80 10.53 -11.36 6.48
CA ALA A 80 11.32 -10.16 6.72
C ALA A 80 12.32 -10.36 7.87
N ALA A 81 11.86 -10.88 9.01
CA ALA A 81 12.73 -11.17 10.15
C ALA A 81 13.77 -12.24 9.82
N ASP A 82 13.37 -13.32 9.13
CA ASP A 82 14.27 -14.39 8.72
C ASP A 82 15.35 -13.89 7.76
N ALA A 83 14.97 -13.08 6.77
CA ALA A 83 15.89 -12.46 5.82
C ALA A 83 16.91 -11.52 6.51
N PHE A 84 16.44 -10.72 7.49
CA PHE A 84 17.32 -9.87 8.29
C PHE A 84 18.39 -10.68 9.04
N PHE A 85 17.99 -11.74 9.76
CA PHE A 85 18.95 -12.56 10.51
C PHE A 85 19.90 -13.32 9.60
N LYS A 86 19.45 -13.76 8.42
CA LYS A 86 20.31 -14.38 7.40
C LYS A 86 21.32 -13.40 6.81
N ALA A 87 20.90 -12.19 6.50
CA ALA A 87 21.77 -11.16 5.90
C ALA A 87 22.85 -10.68 6.88
N THR A 88 22.50 -10.54 8.17
CA THR A 88 23.43 -10.02 9.19
C THR A 88 24.28 -11.08 9.88
N GLY A 89 23.87 -12.35 9.84
CA GLY A 89 24.50 -13.42 10.62
C GLY A 89 24.33 -13.27 12.16
N ILE A 90 23.52 -12.31 12.60
CA ILE A 90 23.30 -12.07 14.04
C ILE A 90 22.53 -13.24 14.65
N CYS A 91 23.09 -13.82 15.71
CA CYS A 91 22.39 -14.80 16.53
C CYS A 91 21.34 -14.09 17.38
N GLY A 92 20.06 -14.35 17.10
CA GLY A 92 18.94 -13.70 17.79
C GLY A 92 17.59 -14.24 17.34
N GLY A 93 16.55 -13.51 17.71
CA GLY A 93 15.18 -13.80 17.32
C GLY A 93 14.26 -12.60 17.51
N ALA A 94 13.02 -12.76 17.06
CA ALA A 94 11.99 -11.75 17.15
C ALA A 94 10.62 -12.34 17.49
N LYS A 95 9.91 -11.68 18.42
CA LYS A 95 8.48 -11.89 18.61
C LYS A 95 7.74 -10.72 18.00
N ILE A 96 6.94 -11.01 16.96
CA ILE A 96 6.23 -10.02 16.16
C ILE A 96 4.75 -10.09 16.49
N VAL A 97 4.14 -8.95 16.78
CA VAL A 97 2.69 -8.82 16.96
C VAL A 97 2.19 -7.79 15.93
N ILE A 98 1.21 -8.17 15.12
CA ILE A 98 0.62 -7.33 14.10
C ILE A 98 -0.84 -7.08 14.44
N HIS A 99 -1.20 -5.83 14.70
CA HIS A 99 -2.59 -5.39 14.76
C HIS A 99 -2.99 -4.87 13.37
N LYS A 100 -3.70 -5.73 12.63
CA LYS A 100 -4.18 -5.42 11.27
C LYS A 100 -5.43 -4.54 11.32
N ASN A 101 -5.33 -3.36 10.75
CA ASN A 101 -6.45 -2.49 10.42
C ASN A 101 -6.60 -2.34 8.90
N ILE A 102 -5.48 -2.39 8.16
CA ILE A 102 -5.49 -2.37 6.69
C ILE A 102 -6.10 -3.69 6.20
N PRO A 103 -7.16 -3.67 5.37
CA PRO A 103 -7.76 -4.89 4.84
C PRO A 103 -6.75 -5.75 4.08
N VAL A 104 -6.92 -7.07 4.18
CA VAL A 104 -6.05 -8.03 3.49
C VAL A 104 -6.48 -8.16 2.03
N ALA A 105 -5.51 -8.34 1.13
CA ALA A 105 -5.73 -8.48 -0.33
C ALA A 105 -6.60 -7.32 -0.87
N ALA A 106 -6.21 -6.10 -0.57
CA ALA A 106 -7.01 -4.90 -0.81
C ALA A 106 -6.40 -3.90 -1.83
N GLY A 107 -5.20 -4.17 -2.38
CA GLY A 107 -4.49 -3.21 -3.23
C GLY A 107 -3.85 -2.03 -2.46
N LEU A 108 -3.75 -2.12 -1.13
CA LEU A 108 -3.30 -1.06 -0.20
C LEU A 108 -1.90 -1.30 0.39
N ALA A 109 -1.14 -2.27 -0.12
CA ALA A 109 0.20 -2.67 0.32
C ALA A 109 0.34 -3.03 1.81
N GLY A 110 -0.74 -3.43 2.52
CA GLY A 110 -0.69 -3.72 3.96
C GLY A 110 0.32 -4.81 4.35
N GLY A 111 0.49 -5.85 3.54
CA GLY A 111 1.51 -6.88 3.75
C GLY A 111 2.93 -6.36 3.55
N SER A 112 3.16 -5.61 2.46
CA SER A 112 4.45 -5.00 2.13
C SER A 112 4.87 -3.98 3.19
N GLY A 113 3.94 -3.18 3.67
CA GLY A 113 4.19 -2.26 4.78
C GLY A 113 4.57 -2.99 6.08
N ASN A 114 3.88 -4.10 6.41
CA ASN A 114 4.26 -4.90 7.58
C ASN A 114 5.68 -5.50 7.44
N CYS A 115 6.07 -5.92 6.23
CA CYS A 115 7.43 -6.40 5.92
C CYS A 115 8.46 -5.30 6.17
N ALA A 116 8.30 -4.12 5.58
CA ALA A 116 9.20 -2.99 5.76
C ALA A 116 9.29 -2.56 7.23
N ALA A 117 8.15 -2.49 7.93
CA ALA A 117 8.09 -2.13 9.35
C ALA A 117 8.86 -3.13 10.23
N VAL A 118 8.75 -4.43 9.96
CA VAL A 118 9.51 -5.46 10.70
C VAL A 118 10.99 -5.35 10.41
N LEU A 119 11.44 -5.17 9.16
CA LEU A 119 12.84 -4.96 8.80
C LEU A 119 13.42 -3.74 9.54
N THR A 120 12.73 -2.61 9.50
CA THR A 120 13.14 -1.37 10.19
C THR A 120 13.23 -1.60 11.70
N ALA A 121 12.19 -2.18 12.31
CA ALA A 121 12.14 -2.41 13.75
C ALA A 121 13.25 -3.32 14.26
N ILE A 122 13.51 -4.45 13.57
CA ILE A 122 14.59 -5.37 13.95
C ILE A 122 15.95 -4.71 13.75
N ASN A 123 16.16 -3.99 12.65
CA ASN A 123 17.41 -3.28 12.38
C ASN A 123 17.72 -2.29 13.53
N MET A 124 16.77 -1.47 13.93
CA MET A 124 16.92 -0.52 15.04
C MET A 124 17.17 -1.23 16.39
N LEU A 125 16.48 -2.33 16.67
CA LEU A 125 16.67 -3.13 17.89
C LEU A 125 18.07 -3.78 17.99
N HIS A 126 18.76 -3.93 16.86
CA HIS A 126 20.11 -4.47 16.79
C HIS A 126 21.19 -3.40 16.53
N GLY A 127 20.84 -2.10 16.66
CA GLY A 127 21.80 -0.99 16.53
C GLY A 127 22.11 -0.60 15.10
N ASN A 128 21.17 -0.83 14.18
CA ASN A 128 21.24 -0.49 12.74
C ASN A 128 22.45 -1.13 12.02
N PRO A 129 22.62 -2.47 12.07
CA PRO A 129 23.72 -3.13 11.37
C PRO A 129 23.61 -3.04 9.82
N LEU A 130 22.41 -2.80 9.28
CA LEU A 130 22.16 -2.62 7.86
C LEU A 130 21.81 -1.16 7.55
N SER A 131 22.31 -0.68 6.41
CA SER A 131 21.93 0.60 5.83
C SER A 131 20.49 0.56 5.25
N ASN A 132 19.93 1.74 4.94
CA ASN A 132 18.62 1.81 4.29
C ASN A 132 18.60 1.09 2.94
N ASP A 133 19.66 1.23 2.13
CA ASP A 133 19.75 0.58 0.82
C ASP A 133 19.76 -0.94 0.95
N GLU A 134 20.47 -1.51 1.94
CA GLU A 134 20.46 -2.94 2.22
C GLU A 134 19.08 -3.42 2.66
N LEU A 135 18.38 -2.66 3.51
CA LEU A 135 17.01 -2.97 3.92
C LEU A 135 16.05 -2.93 2.74
N MET A 136 16.16 -1.92 1.87
CA MET A 136 15.35 -1.81 0.65
C MET A 136 15.62 -2.96 -0.31
N HIS A 137 16.88 -3.37 -0.47
CA HIS A 137 17.26 -4.53 -1.30
C HIS A 137 16.65 -5.84 -0.77
N ILE A 138 16.74 -6.09 0.55
CA ILE A 138 16.08 -7.23 1.18
C ILE A 138 14.56 -7.13 0.96
N GLY A 139 13.98 -5.95 1.18
CA GLY A 139 12.55 -5.68 1.00
C GLY A 139 12.07 -5.99 -0.43
N ALA A 140 12.81 -5.54 -1.44
CA ALA A 140 12.50 -5.78 -2.85
C ALA A 140 12.45 -7.28 -3.20
N SER A 141 13.32 -8.09 -2.60
CA SER A 141 13.32 -9.55 -2.78
C SER A 141 12.07 -10.25 -2.20
N LEU A 142 11.39 -9.59 -1.25
CA LEU A 142 10.21 -10.11 -0.58
C LEU A 142 8.90 -9.62 -1.20
N GLY A 143 8.91 -8.45 -1.85
CA GLY A 143 7.75 -7.90 -2.54
C GLY A 143 8.02 -6.54 -3.18
N ALA A 144 7.45 -6.32 -4.37
CA ALA A 144 7.70 -5.13 -5.20
C ALA A 144 7.31 -3.81 -4.51
N ASP A 145 6.22 -3.78 -3.72
CA ASP A 145 5.79 -2.58 -2.99
C ASP A 145 6.55 -2.37 -1.67
N VAL A 146 7.44 -3.31 -1.24
CA VAL A 146 8.13 -3.17 0.06
C VAL A 146 9.09 -1.99 0.09
N PRO A 147 9.91 -1.72 -0.94
CA PRO A 147 10.79 -0.55 -0.96
C PRO A 147 10.04 0.78 -0.74
N TYR A 148 8.91 0.97 -1.41
CA TYR A 148 8.07 2.16 -1.21
C TYR A 148 7.67 2.37 0.25
N CYS A 149 7.36 1.30 0.96
CA CYS A 149 6.84 1.38 2.33
C CYS A 149 7.87 1.88 3.36
N PHE A 150 9.17 1.93 3.05
CA PHE A 150 10.19 2.49 3.96
C PHE A 150 10.04 4.01 4.11
N ASP A 151 9.86 4.71 2.99
CA ASP A 151 9.81 6.17 2.95
C ASP A 151 8.39 6.72 2.78
N GLY A 152 7.54 6.01 2.05
CA GLY A 152 6.15 6.39 1.83
C GLY A 152 6.00 7.73 1.09
N SER A 153 5.06 8.59 1.52
CA SER A 153 4.75 9.89 0.91
C SER A 153 4.23 9.77 -0.52
N THR A 154 4.52 10.75 -1.40
CA THR A 154 4.17 10.74 -2.83
C THR A 154 5.39 10.32 -3.64
N GLN A 155 5.31 9.21 -4.37
CA GLN A 155 6.43 8.71 -5.18
C GLN A 155 5.97 8.18 -6.54
N LEU A 156 6.79 8.45 -7.56
CA LEU A 156 6.74 7.73 -8.83
C LEU A 156 7.48 6.41 -8.66
N ALA A 157 6.83 5.32 -9.05
CA ALA A 157 7.42 3.99 -9.11
C ALA A 157 7.42 3.47 -10.54
N GLU A 158 8.58 2.99 -10.99
CA GLU A 158 8.85 2.43 -12.30
C GLU A 158 9.46 1.01 -12.16
N GLY A 159 9.79 0.37 -13.27
CA GLY A 159 10.26 -1.01 -13.29
C GLY A 159 9.11 -1.98 -12.97
N ILE A 160 9.29 -2.90 -12.03
CA ILE A 160 8.20 -3.73 -11.49
C ILE A 160 7.56 -3.08 -10.23
N GLY A 161 7.96 -1.84 -9.89
CA GLY A 161 7.53 -1.05 -8.73
C GLY A 161 8.65 -0.69 -7.76
N GLU A 162 9.90 -1.10 -8.06
CA GLU A 162 11.07 -0.95 -7.21
C GLU A 162 11.92 0.29 -7.49
N ILE A 163 11.77 0.92 -8.66
CA ILE A 163 12.50 2.14 -9.02
C ILE A 163 11.69 3.34 -8.56
N LEU A 164 12.10 3.91 -7.44
CA LEU A 164 11.34 4.95 -6.75
C LEU A 164 11.97 6.34 -6.94
N LYS A 165 11.12 7.34 -7.23
CA LYS A 165 11.49 8.74 -7.32
C LYS A 165 10.53 9.57 -6.46
N PRO A 166 11.01 10.26 -5.42
CA PRO A 166 10.17 11.18 -4.65
C PRO A 166 9.55 12.26 -5.55
N LEU A 167 8.30 12.60 -5.30
CA LEU A 167 7.57 13.67 -5.96
C LEU A 167 7.17 14.75 -4.94
N SER A 168 6.68 15.88 -5.44
CA SER A 168 6.05 16.89 -4.60
C SER A 168 4.91 16.28 -3.80
N PRO A 169 4.76 16.62 -2.51
CA PRO A 169 3.73 16.04 -1.66
C PRO A 169 2.32 16.37 -2.18
N MET A 170 1.41 15.40 -2.08
CA MET A 170 0.02 15.63 -2.42
C MET A 170 -0.61 16.63 -1.45
N PRO A 171 -1.47 17.57 -1.91
CA PRO A 171 -2.26 18.44 -1.04
C PRO A 171 -3.04 17.65 0.00
N ASN A 172 -3.29 18.27 1.16
CA ASN A 172 -4.14 17.68 2.18
C ASN A 172 -5.54 17.41 1.62
N ALA A 173 -6.01 16.18 1.78
CA ALA A 173 -7.34 15.75 1.36
C ALA A 173 -7.83 14.61 2.24
N TYR A 174 -9.16 14.46 2.33
CA TYR A 174 -9.78 13.30 2.94
C TYR A 174 -9.90 12.19 1.91
N ILE A 175 -9.55 10.98 2.32
CA ILE A 175 -9.57 9.79 1.46
C ILE A 175 -10.55 8.79 2.07
N LEU A 176 -11.59 8.45 1.32
CA LEU A 176 -12.51 7.39 1.69
C LEU A 176 -12.10 6.11 0.97
N LEU A 177 -11.81 5.06 1.74
CA LEU A 177 -11.47 3.72 1.23
C LEU A 177 -12.68 2.80 1.45
N VAL A 178 -13.13 2.12 0.41
CA VAL A 178 -14.19 1.10 0.49
C VAL A 178 -13.71 -0.17 -0.17
N LYS A 179 -13.60 -1.27 0.60
CA LYS A 179 -13.27 -2.59 0.08
C LYS A 179 -14.51 -3.48 0.09
N PRO A 180 -15.01 -3.90 -1.08
CA PRO A 180 -16.09 -4.90 -1.14
C PRO A 180 -15.59 -6.27 -0.64
N PRO A 181 -16.50 -7.18 -0.20
CA PRO A 181 -16.16 -8.49 0.34
C PRO A 181 -15.81 -9.50 -0.75
N ILE A 182 -14.92 -9.10 -1.66
CA ILE A 182 -14.39 -9.94 -2.74
C ILE A 182 -12.86 -10.00 -2.65
N ASN A 183 -12.27 -11.04 -3.22
CA ASN A 183 -10.83 -11.18 -3.38
C ASN A 183 -10.48 -11.16 -4.86
N VAL A 184 -9.52 -10.32 -5.22
CA VAL A 184 -9.03 -10.17 -6.59
C VAL A 184 -7.62 -10.75 -6.66
N SER A 185 -7.38 -11.65 -7.62
CA SER A 185 -6.05 -12.17 -7.89
C SER A 185 -5.29 -11.20 -8.79
N THR A 186 -4.22 -10.63 -8.28
CA THR A 186 -3.33 -9.74 -9.06
C THR A 186 -2.79 -10.43 -10.32
N ALA A 187 -2.42 -11.71 -10.22
CA ALA A 187 -1.93 -12.48 -11.36
C ALA A 187 -3.01 -12.61 -12.45
N LEU A 188 -4.27 -12.87 -12.06
CA LEU A 188 -5.37 -12.95 -13.01
C LEU A 188 -5.64 -11.60 -13.70
N ILE A 189 -5.52 -10.48 -12.98
CA ILE A 189 -5.70 -9.14 -13.58
C ILE A 189 -4.62 -8.87 -14.61
N TYR A 190 -3.36 -9.19 -14.34
CA TYR A 190 -2.28 -9.05 -15.32
C TYR A 190 -2.52 -9.93 -16.56
N GLU A 191 -2.94 -11.18 -16.39
CA GLU A 191 -3.29 -12.08 -17.50
C GLU A 191 -4.40 -11.48 -18.37
N GLN A 192 -5.42 -10.89 -17.76
CA GLN A 192 -6.51 -10.27 -18.52
C GLN A 192 -6.07 -8.99 -19.23
N ILE A 193 -5.17 -8.20 -18.65
CA ILE A 193 -4.58 -7.01 -19.29
C ILE A 193 -3.77 -7.41 -20.52
N ASP A 194 -3.02 -8.51 -20.47
CA ASP A 194 -2.24 -9.02 -21.62
C ASP A 194 -3.15 -9.33 -22.83
N ASN A 195 -4.41 -9.66 -22.59
CA ASN A 195 -5.36 -10.07 -23.62
C ASN A 195 -6.40 -8.98 -23.97
N ALA A 196 -6.33 -7.81 -23.36
CA ALA A 196 -7.28 -6.73 -23.59
C ALA A 196 -6.57 -5.43 -24.00
N PRO A 197 -7.14 -4.65 -24.96
CA PRO A 197 -6.58 -3.35 -25.28
C PRO A 197 -6.74 -2.39 -24.10
N ILE A 198 -5.68 -1.64 -23.78
CA ILE A 198 -5.72 -0.53 -22.82
C ILE A 198 -6.15 0.72 -23.61
N GLU A 199 -7.41 1.10 -23.47
CA GLU A 199 -8.00 2.21 -24.22
C GLU A 199 -7.57 3.58 -23.67
N ILE A 200 -7.46 3.69 -22.35
CA ILE A 200 -7.10 4.93 -21.65
C ILE A 200 -5.90 4.66 -20.76
N ARG A 201 -4.84 5.46 -20.95
CA ARG A 201 -3.63 5.41 -20.13
C ARG A 201 -3.54 6.63 -19.22
N PRO A 202 -2.89 6.50 -18.05
CA PRO A 202 -2.66 7.62 -17.15
C PRO A 202 -1.85 8.75 -17.80
N ASP A 203 -2.29 9.99 -17.61
CA ASP A 203 -1.49 11.19 -17.84
C ASP A 203 -0.54 11.41 -16.65
N THR A 204 0.54 10.63 -16.61
CA THR A 204 1.49 10.67 -15.49
C THR A 204 2.22 12.00 -15.39
N ASP A 205 2.57 12.61 -16.51
CA ASP A 205 3.30 13.88 -16.54
C ASP A 205 2.39 15.03 -16.07
N GLY A 206 1.14 15.09 -16.54
CA GLY A 206 0.16 16.05 -16.04
C GLY A 206 -0.21 15.82 -14.57
N MET A 207 -0.17 14.57 -14.06
CA MET A 207 -0.31 14.28 -12.63
C MET A 207 0.86 14.88 -11.83
N ILE A 208 2.11 14.74 -12.32
CA ILE A 208 3.30 15.32 -11.69
C ILE A 208 3.20 16.86 -11.69
N ASP A 209 2.75 17.46 -12.79
CA ASP A 209 2.54 18.91 -12.87
C ASP A 209 1.47 19.37 -11.88
N SER A 210 0.38 18.62 -11.71
CA SER A 210 -0.66 18.92 -10.72
C SER A 210 -0.13 18.84 -9.27
N LEU A 211 0.71 17.85 -8.98
CA LEU A 211 1.39 17.72 -7.67
C LEU A 211 2.32 18.93 -7.43
N ASN A 212 3.14 19.32 -8.43
CA ASN A 212 4.06 20.45 -8.33
C ASN A 212 3.32 21.78 -8.12
N ASN A 213 2.12 21.92 -8.65
CA ASN A 213 1.28 23.10 -8.51
C ASN A 213 0.35 23.06 -7.29
N ASN A 214 0.42 22.00 -6.46
CA ASN A 214 -0.47 21.78 -5.30
C ASN A 214 -1.96 21.84 -5.69
N ASP A 215 -2.29 21.32 -6.89
CA ASP A 215 -3.63 21.35 -7.49
C ASP A 215 -4.39 20.06 -7.21
N LEU A 216 -5.20 20.07 -6.14
CA LEU A 216 -6.01 18.90 -5.74
C LEU A 216 -6.99 18.46 -6.82
N TYR A 217 -7.63 19.42 -7.51
CA TYR A 217 -8.64 19.11 -8.54
C TYR A 217 -7.97 18.55 -9.79
N GLY A 218 -6.82 19.12 -10.20
CA GLY A 218 -6.02 18.57 -11.29
C GLY A 218 -5.51 17.16 -11.01
N ILE A 219 -5.14 16.85 -9.75
CA ILE A 219 -4.79 15.50 -9.31
C ILE A 219 -6.00 14.57 -9.42
N ALA A 220 -7.15 15.00 -8.93
CA ALA A 220 -8.37 14.20 -8.95
C ALA A 220 -8.84 13.89 -10.39
N ASP A 221 -8.77 14.86 -11.30
CA ASP A 221 -9.13 14.68 -12.71
C ASP A 221 -8.25 13.67 -13.44
N ARG A 222 -6.99 13.52 -13.00
CA ARG A 222 -6.01 12.61 -13.60
C ARG A 222 -5.93 11.23 -12.93
N LEU A 223 -6.79 10.94 -11.95
CA LEU A 223 -6.85 9.60 -11.36
C LEU A 223 -7.14 8.56 -12.45
N CYS A 224 -6.21 7.63 -12.62
CA CYS A 224 -6.34 6.61 -13.65
C CYS A 224 -5.59 5.33 -13.26
N ASN A 225 -6.27 4.19 -13.36
CA ASN A 225 -5.71 2.88 -13.11
C ASN A 225 -6.16 1.91 -14.22
N VAL A 226 -5.24 1.49 -15.07
CA VAL A 226 -5.57 0.60 -16.21
C VAL A 226 -6.11 -0.76 -15.76
N MET A 227 -5.77 -1.21 -14.55
CA MET A 227 -6.29 -2.46 -13.98
C MET A 227 -7.78 -2.36 -13.63
N GLU A 228 -8.29 -1.15 -13.34
CA GLU A 228 -9.71 -0.94 -13.00
C GLU A 228 -10.62 -1.38 -14.14
N ASN A 229 -10.25 -1.11 -15.40
CA ASN A 229 -11.06 -1.49 -16.56
C ASN A 229 -11.32 -3.00 -16.63
N VAL A 230 -10.35 -3.80 -16.26
CA VAL A 230 -10.48 -5.25 -16.21
C VAL A 230 -11.24 -5.68 -14.94
N THR A 231 -10.81 -5.18 -13.79
CA THR A 231 -11.39 -5.58 -12.51
C THR A 231 -12.86 -5.18 -12.40
N ALA A 232 -13.25 -3.98 -12.87
CA ALA A 232 -14.65 -3.54 -12.84
C ALA A 232 -15.55 -4.31 -13.82
N LYS A 233 -15.02 -4.80 -14.95
CA LYS A 233 -15.76 -5.71 -15.85
C LYS A 233 -16.02 -7.07 -15.19
N MET A 234 -15.01 -7.62 -14.50
CA MET A 234 -15.13 -8.90 -13.78
C MET A 234 -16.00 -8.78 -12.50
N TYR A 235 -15.90 -7.63 -11.84
CA TYR A 235 -16.57 -7.35 -10.57
C TYR A 235 -17.27 -5.98 -10.62
N PRO A 236 -18.51 -5.90 -11.16
CA PRO A 236 -19.23 -4.64 -11.36
C PRO A 236 -19.44 -3.81 -10.08
N ILE A 237 -19.35 -4.45 -8.91
CA ILE A 237 -19.43 -3.78 -7.60
C ILE A 237 -18.36 -2.69 -7.44
N VAL A 238 -17.18 -2.85 -8.05
CA VAL A 238 -16.08 -1.85 -8.04
C VAL A 238 -16.54 -0.55 -8.72
N GLY A 239 -17.10 -0.66 -9.92
CA GLY A 239 -17.67 0.49 -10.64
C GLY A 239 -18.84 1.14 -9.90
N GLY A 240 -19.69 0.31 -9.26
CA GLY A 240 -20.81 0.79 -8.44
C GLY A 240 -20.36 1.62 -7.24
N ILE A 241 -19.29 1.19 -6.54
CA ILE A 241 -18.71 1.93 -5.42
C ILE A 241 -18.15 3.27 -5.91
N LYS A 242 -17.37 3.27 -6.99
CA LYS A 242 -16.82 4.48 -7.61
C LYS A 242 -17.91 5.51 -7.93
N THR A 243 -18.93 5.08 -8.68
CA THR A 243 -20.06 5.95 -9.04
C THR A 243 -20.75 6.53 -7.81
N LYS A 244 -21.02 5.70 -6.80
CA LYS A 244 -21.66 6.14 -5.55
C LYS A 244 -20.80 7.12 -4.76
N MET A 245 -19.45 6.97 -4.74
CA MET A 245 -18.56 7.93 -4.11
C MET A 245 -18.66 9.31 -4.78
N ILE A 246 -18.64 9.36 -6.11
CA ILE A 246 -18.77 10.61 -6.88
C ILE A 246 -20.14 11.26 -6.64
N MET A 247 -21.22 10.49 -6.65
CA MET A 247 -22.57 10.98 -6.33
C MET A 247 -22.68 11.52 -4.90
N ASN A 248 -21.88 11.00 -3.97
CA ASN A 248 -21.82 11.47 -2.58
C ASN A 248 -20.85 12.64 -2.38
N GLY A 249 -20.29 13.22 -3.44
CA GLY A 249 -19.48 14.44 -3.39
C GLY A 249 -17.98 14.21 -3.32
N ALA A 250 -17.48 13.01 -3.66
CA ALA A 250 -16.07 12.85 -3.96
C ALA A 250 -15.69 13.72 -5.17
N VAL A 251 -14.54 14.39 -5.12
CA VAL A 251 -14.00 15.14 -6.28
C VAL A 251 -13.77 14.16 -7.44
N ASN A 252 -13.19 13.00 -7.13
CA ASN A 252 -13.13 11.85 -8.04
C ASN A 252 -12.83 10.57 -7.24
N ALA A 253 -12.93 9.40 -7.90
CA ALA A 253 -12.68 8.11 -7.29
C ALA A 253 -12.05 7.14 -8.30
N VAL A 254 -11.20 6.22 -7.82
CA VAL A 254 -10.57 5.18 -8.63
C VAL A 254 -10.20 3.97 -7.75
N MET A 255 -9.98 2.82 -8.37
CA MET A 255 -9.51 1.60 -7.70
C MET A 255 -8.01 1.67 -7.40
N SER A 256 -7.57 1.20 -6.23
CA SER A 256 -6.16 1.11 -5.84
C SER A 256 -5.54 -0.24 -6.20
N GLY A 257 -4.40 -0.22 -6.88
CA GLY A 257 -3.68 -1.44 -7.29
C GLY A 257 -4.54 -2.33 -8.18
N SER A 258 -4.42 -3.65 -8.01
CA SER A 258 -5.29 -4.63 -8.67
C SER A 258 -6.70 -4.69 -8.07
N GLY A 259 -6.97 -3.88 -7.05
CA GLY A 259 -8.23 -3.85 -6.34
C GLY A 259 -8.31 -4.83 -5.17
N PRO A 260 -9.54 -5.06 -4.66
CA PRO A 260 -10.79 -4.45 -5.08
C PRO A 260 -11.13 -3.11 -4.40
N THR A 261 -10.21 -2.54 -3.60
CA THR A 261 -10.49 -1.29 -2.88
C THR A 261 -10.63 -0.13 -3.87
N VAL A 262 -11.73 0.60 -3.74
CA VAL A 262 -11.93 1.90 -4.38
C VAL A 262 -11.64 2.99 -3.36
N PHE A 263 -10.93 4.03 -3.78
CA PHE A 263 -10.79 5.22 -2.97
C PHE A 263 -11.40 6.44 -3.67
N GLY A 264 -11.94 7.35 -2.87
CA GLY A 264 -12.43 8.66 -3.31
C GLY A 264 -11.67 9.78 -2.60
N ILE A 265 -11.36 10.84 -3.35
CA ILE A 265 -10.76 12.07 -2.85
C ILE A 265 -11.88 13.05 -2.49
N PHE A 266 -11.83 13.63 -1.30
CA PHE A 266 -12.77 14.65 -0.84
C PHE A 266 -12.02 15.89 -0.36
N ASP A 267 -12.54 17.05 -0.71
CA ASP A 267 -12.07 18.37 -0.29
C ASP A 267 -12.70 18.84 1.03
N ASP A 268 -13.78 18.16 1.46
CA ASP A 268 -14.59 18.50 2.61
C ASP A 268 -14.84 17.28 3.52
N PHE A 269 -14.61 17.46 4.83
CA PHE A 269 -14.75 16.40 5.81
C PHE A 269 -16.19 15.89 5.96
N GLU A 270 -17.17 16.79 5.97
CA GLU A 270 -18.59 16.40 6.19
C GLU A 270 -19.13 15.61 5.00
N LYS A 271 -18.75 15.98 3.76
CA LYS A 271 -19.05 15.19 2.56
C LYS A 271 -18.41 13.80 2.66
N ALA A 272 -17.11 13.73 3.00
CA ALA A 272 -16.39 12.48 3.16
C ALA A 272 -17.01 11.57 4.21
N LYS A 273 -17.34 12.14 5.39
CA LYS A 273 -17.99 11.43 6.50
C LYS A 273 -19.37 10.91 6.11
N LYS A 274 -20.22 11.76 5.55
CA LYS A 274 -21.56 11.36 5.07
C LYS A 274 -21.49 10.23 4.04
N SER A 275 -20.50 10.30 3.13
CA SER A 275 -20.24 9.23 2.17
C SER A 275 -19.82 7.94 2.88
N ALA A 276 -18.86 8.01 3.81
CA ALA A 276 -18.42 6.87 4.61
C ALA A 276 -19.59 6.20 5.36
N ASP A 277 -20.41 6.98 6.06
CA ASP A 277 -21.59 6.50 6.78
C ASP A 277 -22.56 5.76 5.82
N SER A 278 -22.75 6.27 4.61
CA SER A 278 -23.63 5.63 3.61
C SER A 278 -23.11 4.28 3.10
N PHE A 279 -21.79 4.07 3.14
CA PHE A 279 -21.17 2.79 2.77
C PHE A 279 -21.10 1.80 3.94
N ALA A 280 -20.97 2.29 5.17
CA ALA A 280 -20.86 1.45 6.37
C ALA A 280 -22.07 0.53 6.61
N TYR A 281 -23.24 0.89 6.07
CA TYR A 281 -24.43 0.02 6.08
C TYR A 281 -24.31 -1.20 5.15
N GLN A 282 -23.43 -1.15 4.15
CA GLN A 282 -23.32 -2.18 3.12
C GLN A 282 -22.00 -2.96 3.18
N PHE A 283 -20.94 -2.31 3.65
CA PHE A 283 -19.57 -2.85 3.65
C PHE A 283 -18.97 -2.79 5.05
N LYS A 284 -18.24 -3.82 5.42
CA LYS A 284 -17.50 -3.89 6.67
C LYS A 284 -16.22 -3.04 6.61
N ASP A 285 -15.54 -3.08 5.47
CA ASP A 285 -14.23 -2.46 5.28
C ASP A 285 -14.41 -1.08 4.63
N VAL A 286 -14.79 -0.10 5.45
CA VAL A 286 -14.96 1.32 5.09
C VAL A 286 -14.08 2.16 6.03
N PHE A 287 -13.18 2.94 5.47
CA PHE A 287 -12.22 3.73 6.24
C PHE A 287 -12.16 5.16 5.72
N LEU A 288 -12.48 6.11 6.57
CA LEU A 288 -12.20 7.52 6.33
C LEU A 288 -10.80 7.84 6.87
N THR A 289 -9.92 8.24 6.02
CA THR A 289 -8.50 8.53 6.29
C THR A 289 -8.11 9.83 5.58
N GLN A 290 -6.84 10.19 5.61
CA GLN A 290 -6.33 11.39 4.95
C GLN A 290 -4.96 11.13 4.32
N VAL A 291 -4.57 12.00 3.42
CA VAL A 291 -3.22 12.05 2.86
C VAL A 291 -2.19 12.14 3.98
N LEU A 292 -1.10 11.40 3.87
CA LEU A 292 0.04 11.44 4.77
C LEU A 292 1.32 11.65 3.94
N ASN A 293 2.03 12.74 4.21
CA ASN A 293 3.28 13.12 3.54
C ASN A 293 4.49 12.91 4.44
#